data_c5a9927ed7e9b9569caf0ba92255c2e1
#
_entry.id   c5a9927ed7e9b9569caf0ba92255c2e1
#
_cell.length_a   1.000
_cell.length_b   1.000
_cell.length_c   1.000
_cell.angle_alpha   90.00
_cell.angle_beta   90.00
_cell.angle_gamma   90.00
#
_symmetry.space_group_name_H-M   'P 1'
#
loop_
_entity.id
_entity.type
_entity.pdbx_description
1 polymer ?
#
loop_
_entity_poly.entity_id
_entity_poly.type
_entity_poly.pdbx_seq_one_letter_code
_entity_poly.pdbx_strand_id
1 'polypeptide(L)'
;MVWNVEREFGPNCAFPLWAEIAEARRLVMYDGLGSGLSDRSFEDISIENSVADLAAVVDAAGLEKFAICSSCMGAQAAISYAAAHPDRVEKMVLIGGFSRGLMHRQPTAKQIAQRELMLEALEIGWDDPIPAFRLLDQLSAFPQATLEEQLRMTEMLQSTTSGRNTVKYFRAQSETDVSSQARHVQCPTLIAHARESARIPFDEGCRLAGLIPNAQFLPLDGKDTVPTPSNPAFRVVVDATRAFLQEGDLGSAGNGLGVHLTPREGEVLELMAQGLDNLQIAAHLGLSEKTVRNHITPIFDKLSVDNRGRAIVKAREAGLGLRRA
;
A
#
# COMPACT_ATOMS: atom_id res chain seq x y z
N MET A 1 4.82 1.02 -9.10
CA MET A 1 5.75 2.15 -9.34
C MET A 1 6.71 1.67 -10.41
N VAL A 2 7.04 2.53 -11.34
CA VAL A 2 8.00 2.22 -12.40
C VAL A 2 9.38 2.50 -11.84
N TRP A 3 10.24 1.51 -11.76
CA TRP A 3 11.60 1.59 -11.21
C TRP A 3 12.64 1.38 -12.30
N ASN A 4 13.86 1.77 -12.03
CA ASN A 4 15.03 1.47 -12.84
C ASN A 4 16.13 0.96 -11.91
N VAL A 5 16.34 -0.34 -11.95
CA VAL A 5 17.29 -1.04 -11.06
C VAL A 5 18.71 -0.47 -11.18
N GLU A 6 19.15 -0.08 -12.36
CA GLU A 6 20.50 0.51 -12.55
C GLU A 6 20.67 1.86 -11.84
N ARG A 7 19.58 2.63 -11.71
CA ARG A 7 19.62 3.97 -11.09
C ARG A 7 19.35 3.98 -9.61
N GLU A 8 18.75 2.93 -9.09
CA GLU A 8 18.36 2.84 -7.68
C GLU A 8 19.55 2.71 -6.73
N PHE A 9 20.66 2.15 -7.21
CA PHE A 9 21.87 1.93 -6.40
C PHE A 9 23.04 2.84 -6.76
N GLY A 10 22.85 3.80 -7.66
CA GLY A 10 23.89 4.74 -8.06
C GLY A 10 24.01 5.92 -7.08
N PRO A 11 25.10 6.69 -7.16
CA PRO A 11 25.31 7.89 -6.34
C PRO A 11 24.24 8.97 -6.51
N ASN A 12 23.44 8.87 -7.57
CA ASN A 12 22.32 9.76 -7.89
C ASN A 12 20.97 9.08 -7.69
N CYS A 13 20.87 8.11 -6.76
CA CYS A 13 19.62 7.45 -6.43
C CYS A 13 18.54 8.48 -6.07
N ALA A 14 17.44 8.49 -6.81
CA ALA A 14 16.35 9.41 -6.58
C ALA A 14 15.54 9.02 -5.34
N PHE A 15 15.62 7.74 -4.93
CA PHE A 15 14.75 7.20 -3.89
C PHE A 15 15.43 6.06 -3.09
N PRO A 16 16.29 6.38 -2.11
CA PRO A 16 17.15 5.40 -1.41
C PRO A 16 16.40 4.50 -0.43
N LEU A 17 15.08 4.54 -0.36
CA LEU A 17 14.26 3.84 0.64
C LEU A 17 14.58 2.34 0.71
N TRP A 18 14.62 1.69 -0.45
CA TRP A 18 14.84 0.25 -0.51
C TRP A 18 16.27 -0.14 -0.15
N ALA A 19 17.24 0.64 -0.59
CA ALA A 19 18.64 0.45 -0.24
C ALA A 19 18.84 0.55 1.28
N GLU A 20 18.23 1.55 1.91
CA GLU A 20 18.32 1.71 3.37
C GLU A 20 17.61 0.58 4.12
N ILE A 21 16.42 0.16 3.69
CA ILE A 21 15.70 -0.97 4.30
C ILE A 21 16.54 -2.27 4.19
N ALA A 22 17.26 -2.44 3.08
CA ALA A 22 17.99 -3.66 2.77
C ALA A 22 19.43 -3.72 3.30
N GLU A 23 19.92 -2.71 4.02
CA GLU A 23 21.33 -2.56 4.43
C GLU A 23 21.98 -3.84 5.01
N ALA A 24 21.20 -4.70 5.67
CA ALA A 24 21.67 -5.96 6.25
C ALA A 24 21.02 -7.21 5.62
N ARG A 25 20.43 -7.09 4.41
CA ARG A 25 19.63 -8.15 3.79
C ARG A 25 19.94 -8.29 2.30
N ARG A 26 19.76 -9.49 1.78
CA ARG A 26 19.72 -9.68 0.32
C ARG A 26 18.48 -9.01 -0.23
N LEU A 27 18.65 -8.01 -1.09
CA LEU A 27 17.57 -7.35 -1.83
C LEU A 27 17.55 -7.85 -3.27
N VAL A 28 16.38 -8.24 -3.75
CA VAL A 28 16.12 -8.52 -5.15
C VAL A 28 15.12 -7.50 -5.66
N MET A 29 15.49 -6.75 -6.67
CA MET A 29 14.65 -5.78 -7.37
C MET A 29 14.60 -6.14 -8.85
N TYR A 30 13.53 -5.77 -9.50
CA TYR A 30 13.36 -6.00 -10.94
C TYR A 30 12.60 -4.84 -11.59
N ASP A 31 12.87 -4.66 -12.86
CA ASP A 31 12.09 -3.78 -13.71
C ASP A 31 10.89 -4.55 -14.26
N GLY A 32 9.68 -4.12 -13.95
CA GLY A 32 8.48 -4.72 -14.51
C GLY A 32 8.37 -4.49 -16.03
N LEU A 33 7.53 -5.27 -16.69
CA LEU A 33 7.26 -5.16 -18.11
C LEU A 33 6.98 -3.70 -18.51
N GLY A 34 7.60 -3.22 -19.56
CA GLY A 34 7.47 -1.83 -20.05
C GLY A 34 8.36 -0.82 -19.34
N SER A 35 9.26 -1.23 -18.44
CA SER A 35 10.13 -0.34 -17.70
C SER A 35 11.58 -0.83 -17.65
N GLY A 36 12.50 0.09 -17.41
CA GLY A 36 13.91 -0.15 -17.17
C GLY A 36 14.58 -0.95 -18.29
N LEU A 37 15.18 -2.07 -17.92
CA LEU A 37 15.85 -3.01 -18.82
C LEU A 37 14.93 -4.12 -19.34
N SER A 38 13.70 -4.24 -18.83
CA SER A 38 12.71 -5.18 -19.31
C SER A 38 12.12 -4.76 -20.67
N ASP A 39 11.48 -5.70 -21.37
CA ASP A 39 10.84 -5.45 -22.66
C ASP A 39 9.89 -4.25 -22.58
N ARG A 40 10.14 -3.25 -23.41
CA ARG A 40 9.37 -2.01 -23.44
C ARG A 40 8.12 -2.07 -24.30
N SER A 41 8.04 -3.07 -25.16
CA SER A 41 6.91 -3.28 -26.07
C SER A 41 6.02 -4.40 -25.55
N PHE A 42 4.77 -4.06 -25.24
CA PHE A 42 3.76 -5.01 -24.77
C PHE A 42 2.37 -4.55 -25.20
N GLU A 43 1.45 -5.50 -25.35
CA GLU A 43 0.07 -5.20 -25.78
C GLU A 43 -0.80 -4.80 -24.60
N ASP A 44 -0.71 -5.50 -23.47
CA ASP A 44 -1.57 -5.30 -22.32
C ASP A 44 -0.80 -5.31 -20.98
N ILE A 45 -1.28 -4.52 -20.03
CA ILE A 45 -0.83 -4.52 -18.63
C ILE A 45 -2.01 -4.97 -17.77
N SER A 46 -1.83 -6.11 -17.11
CA SER A 46 -2.81 -6.61 -16.17
C SER A 46 -2.16 -6.89 -14.81
N ILE A 47 -2.99 -7.08 -13.80
CA ILE A 47 -2.51 -7.50 -12.48
C ILE A 47 -1.93 -8.92 -12.56
N GLU A 48 -2.51 -9.78 -13.38
CA GLU A 48 -2.07 -11.15 -13.60
C GLU A 48 -0.66 -11.17 -14.19
N ASN A 49 -0.37 -10.32 -15.17
CA ASN A 49 0.96 -10.17 -15.74
C ASN A 49 1.97 -9.69 -14.69
N SER A 50 1.59 -8.71 -13.87
CA SER A 50 2.46 -8.21 -12.79
C SER A 50 2.75 -9.27 -11.72
N VAL A 51 1.79 -10.15 -11.43
CA VAL A 51 1.98 -11.30 -10.53
C VAL A 51 2.86 -12.35 -11.18
N ALA A 52 2.71 -12.61 -12.48
CA ALA A 52 3.54 -13.55 -13.23
C ALA A 52 5.00 -13.06 -13.31
N ASP A 53 5.23 -11.76 -13.54
CA ASP A 53 6.57 -11.16 -13.51
C ASP A 53 7.24 -11.39 -12.15
N LEU A 54 6.52 -11.11 -11.05
CA LEU A 54 7.03 -11.34 -9.70
C LEU A 54 7.35 -12.82 -9.48
N ALA A 55 6.47 -13.75 -9.90
CA ALA A 55 6.71 -15.18 -9.80
C ALA A 55 7.98 -15.62 -10.55
N ALA A 56 8.14 -15.17 -11.80
CA ALA A 56 9.32 -15.48 -12.61
C ALA A 56 10.62 -14.97 -11.96
N VAL A 57 10.60 -13.76 -11.39
CA VAL A 57 11.77 -13.18 -10.72
C VAL A 57 12.16 -13.96 -9.47
N VAL A 58 11.19 -14.29 -8.58
CA VAL A 58 11.50 -15.01 -7.34
C VAL A 58 11.97 -16.45 -7.62
N ASP A 59 11.47 -17.07 -8.68
CA ASP A 59 11.92 -18.41 -9.13
C ASP A 59 13.33 -18.33 -9.70
N ALA A 60 13.61 -17.38 -10.59
CA ALA A 60 14.96 -17.16 -11.15
C ALA A 60 15.98 -16.78 -10.07
N ALA A 61 15.57 -16.07 -9.03
CA ALA A 61 16.43 -15.72 -7.89
C ALA A 61 16.64 -16.87 -6.88
N GLY A 62 15.95 -18.02 -7.06
CA GLY A 62 16.00 -19.17 -6.17
C GLY A 62 15.46 -18.87 -4.77
N LEU A 63 14.44 -18.03 -4.66
CA LEU A 63 13.86 -17.65 -3.37
C LEU A 63 12.73 -18.63 -3.02
N GLU A 64 12.96 -19.49 -2.03
CA GLU A 64 11.91 -20.39 -1.51
C GLU A 64 10.95 -19.61 -0.60
N LYS A 65 11.49 -18.86 0.37
CA LYS A 65 10.76 -17.98 1.27
C LYS A 65 11.40 -16.60 1.31
N PHE A 66 10.57 -15.56 1.33
CA PHE A 66 11.03 -14.17 1.26
C PHE A 66 10.00 -13.19 1.81
N ALA A 67 10.46 -11.98 2.14
CA ALA A 67 9.58 -10.87 2.45
C ALA A 67 9.34 -10.02 1.18
N ILE A 68 8.12 -9.51 0.99
CA ILE A 68 7.79 -8.57 -0.07
C ILE A 68 7.73 -7.16 0.51
N CYS A 69 8.52 -6.25 -0.06
CA CYS A 69 8.40 -4.82 0.22
C CYS A 69 7.89 -4.11 -1.04
N SER A 70 6.79 -3.40 -0.93
CA SER A 70 6.19 -2.73 -2.07
C SER A 70 5.60 -1.37 -1.71
N SER A 71 5.47 -0.51 -2.70
CA SER A 71 4.87 0.80 -2.49
C SER A 71 3.85 1.14 -3.58
N CYS A 72 2.89 1.99 -3.20
CA CYS A 72 1.91 2.56 -4.12
C CYS A 72 1.23 1.48 -5.00
N MET A 73 1.37 1.57 -6.32
CA MET A 73 0.76 0.66 -7.31
C MET A 73 1.23 -0.79 -7.20
N GLY A 74 2.47 -1.02 -6.79
CA GLY A 74 3.01 -2.36 -6.61
C GLY A 74 2.32 -3.17 -5.51
N ALA A 75 1.60 -2.50 -4.61
CA ALA A 75 0.87 -3.17 -3.54
C ALA A 75 -0.17 -4.17 -4.06
N GLN A 76 -0.84 -3.88 -5.17
CA GLN A 76 -1.86 -4.78 -5.72
C GLN A 76 -1.26 -6.11 -6.20
N ALA A 77 -0.11 -6.07 -6.89
CA ALA A 77 0.61 -7.27 -7.30
C ALA A 77 1.16 -8.05 -6.09
N ALA A 78 1.73 -7.35 -5.10
CA ALA A 78 2.22 -7.96 -3.86
C ALA A 78 1.10 -8.68 -3.09
N ILE A 79 -0.07 -8.06 -2.95
CA ILE A 79 -1.25 -8.63 -2.30
C ILE A 79 -1.73 -9.89 -3.04
N SER A 80 -1.87 -9.79 -4.38
CA SER A 80 -2.34 -10.91 -5.20
C SER A 80 -1.38 -12.08 -5.16
N TYR A 81 -0.06 -11.81 -5.22
CA TYR A 81 0.96 -12.85 -5.11
C TYR A 81 0.96 -13.51 -3.73
N ALA A 82 0.93 -12.72 -2.65
CA ALA A 82 0.94 -13.25 -1.27
C ALA A 82 -0.31 -14.09 -0.95
N ALA A 83 -1.46 -13.72 -1.50
CA ALA A 83 -2.70 -14.49 -1.37
C ALA A 83 -2.64 -15.82 -2.12
N ALA A 84 -1.99 -15.85 -3.30
CA ALA A 84 -1.84 -17.05 -4.12
C ALA A 84 -0.72 -17.99 -3.61
N HIS A 85 0.29 -17.46 -2.93
CA HIS A 85 1.49 -18.19 -2.50
C HIS A 85 1.78 -17.98 -1.00
N PRO A 86 0.85 -18.37 -0.10
CA PRO A 86 0.98 -18.09 1.34
C PRO A 86 2.20 -18.76 1.99
N ASP A 87 2.66 -19.89 1.46
CA ASP A 87 3.81 -20.62 1.98
C ASP A 87 5.16 -20.01 1.60
N ARG A 88 5.18 -19.11 0.61
CA ARG A 88 6.39 -18.45 0.10
C ARG A 88 6.64 -17.07 0.70
N VAL A 89 5.59 -16.35 1.11
CA VAL A 89 5.70 -14.98 1.62
C VAL A 89 5.72 -15.00 3.14
N GLU A 90 6.88 -14.72 3.74
CA GLU A 90 7.04 -14.70 5.19
C GLU A 90 6.48 -13.43 5.82
N LYS A 91 6.70 -12.28 5.18
CA LYS A 91 6.23 -10.96 5.63
C LYS A 91 5.95 -10.06 4.43
N MET A 92 5.06 -9.10 4.61
CA MET A 92 4.78 -8.10 3.59
C MET A 92 4.82 -6.69 4.17
N VAL A 93 5.44 -5.75 3.45
CA VAL A 93 5.46 -4.32 3.78
C VAL A 93 4.88 -3.52 2.63
N LEU A 94 3.85 -2.74 2.91
CA LEU A 94 3.14 -1.92 1.92
C LEU A 94 3.18 -0.46 2.34
N ILE A 95 3.86 0.39 1.55
CA ILE A 95 4.01 1.82 1.84
C ILE A 95 3.15 2.61 0.85
N GLY A 96 2.16 3.36 1.35
CA GLY A 96 1.19 4.06 0.51
C GLY A 96 0.37 3.13 -0.39
N GLY A 97 0.23 1.85 0.04
CA GLY A 97 -0.50 0.82 -0.71
C GLY A 97 -2.01 0.94 -0.60
N PHE A 98 -2.72 0.30 -1.52
CA PHE A 98 -4.18 0.23 -1.54
C PHE A 98 -4.64 -1.03 -2.28
N SER A 99 -5.86 -1.51 -1.96
CA SER A 99 -6.43 -2.71 -2.58
C SER A 99 -7.23 -2.41 -3.85
N ARG A 100 -7.84 -1.23 -3.96
CA ARG A 100 -8.74 -0.87 -5.07
C ARG A 100 -8.31 0.42 -5.75
N GLY A 101 -8.32 0.41 -7.08
CA GLY A 101 -8.05 1.56 -7.91
C GLY A 101 -9.15 2.63 -7.85
N LEU A 102 -8.93 3.77 -8.50
CA LEU A 102 -9.83 4.91 -8.45
C LEU A 102 -11.25 4.56 -8.87
N MET A 103 -11.42 3.77 -9.94
CA MET A 103 -12.74 3.45 -10.50
C MET A 103 -13.62 2.63 -9.54
N HIS A 104 -13.02 1.92 -8.59
CA HIS A 104 -13.70 1.16 -7.54
C HIS A 104 -13.99 1.95 -6.25
N ARG A 105 -13.62 3.25 -6.21
CA ARG A 105 -13.83 4.15 -5.06
C ARG A 105 -15.04 5.05 -5.20
N GLN A 106 -15.92 4.80 -6.19
CA GLN A 106 -17.07 5.66 -6.54
C GLN A 106 -16.65 7.11 -6.84
N PRO A 107 -15.73 7.32 -7.79
CA PRO A 107 -15.21 8.64 -8.07
C PRO A 107 -16.30 9.56 -8.62
N THR A 108 -16.24 10.84 -8.26
CA THR A 108 -17.08 11.88 -8.87
C THR A 108 -16.67 12.12 -10.33
N ALA A 109 -17.57 12.64 -11.14
CA ALA A 109 -17.27 13.03 -12.53
C ALA A 109 -16.08 13.99 -12.64
N LYS A 110 -15.92 14.89 -11.63
CA LYS A 110 -14.76 15.79 -11.55
C LYS A 110 -13.46 15.02 -11.36
N GLN A 111 -13.42 14.04 -10.49
CA GLN A 111 -12.21 13.22 -10.23
C GLN A 111 -11.83 12.40 -11.47
N ILE A 112 -12.80 11.85 -12.19
CA ILE A 112 -12.56 11.15 -13.45
C ILE A 112 -11.96 12.12 -14.48
N ALA A 113 -12.57 13.29 -14.68
CA ALA A 113 -12.09 14.28 -15.64
C ALA A 113 -10.67 14.78 -15.29
N GLN A 114 -10.38 15.03 -14.01
CA GLN A 114 -9.04 15.42 -13.56
C GLN A 114 -8.01 14.31 -13.82
N ARG A 115 -8.40 13.06 -13.64
CA ARG A 115 -7.52 11.91 -13.91
C ARG A 115 -7.22 11.79 -15.39
N GLU A 116 -8.24 11.85 -16.27
CA GLU A 116 -8.05 11.77 -17.72
C GLU A 116 -7.17 12.91 -18.24
N LEU A 117 -7.42 14.14 -17.79
CA LEU A 117 -6.58 15.30 -18.14
C LEU A 117 -5.12 15.09 -17.76
N MET A 118 -4.87 14.53 -16.57
CA MET A 118 -3.50 14.23 -16.10
C MET A 118 -2.84 13.17 -16.99
N LEU A 119 -3.56 12.11 -17.35
CA LEU A 119 -3.04 11.04 -18.20
C LEU A 119 -2.70 11.55 -19.60
N GLU A 120 -3.59 12.35 -20.19
CA GLU A 120 -3.34 12.99 -21.49
C GLU A 120 -2.13 13.91 -21.44
N ALA A 121 -2.03 14.76 -20.43
CA ALA A 121 -0.89 15.66 -20.23
C ALA A 121 0.44 14.90 -20.09
N LEU A 122 0.44 13.77 -19.35
CA LEU A 122 1.61 12.90 -19.21
C LEU A 122 2.01 12.23 -20.53
N GLU A 123 1.03 11.76 -21.31
CA GLU A 123 1.31 11.10 -22.59
C GLU A 123 1.94 12.08 -23.59
N ILE A 124 1.37 13.28 -23.70
CA ILE A 124 1.81 14.31 -24.66
C ILE A 124 3.15 14.92 -24.24
N GLY A 125 3.30 15.28 -22.97
CA GLY A 125 4.46 16.02 -22.47
C GLY A 125 5.58 15.16 -21.88
N TRP A 126 5.56 13.83 -22.09
CA TRP A 126 6.55 12.95 -21.48
C TRP A 126 7.98 13.22 -21.92
N ASP A 127 8.18 13.42 -23.21
CA ASP A 127 9.49 13.59 -23.82
C ASP A 127 9.91 15.08 -23.92
N ASP A 128 9.09 15.99 -23.40
CA ASP A 128 9.41 17.42 -23.39
C ASP A 128 10.70 17.71 -22.62
N PRO A 129 11.57 18.59 -23.15
CA PRO A 129 12.79 19.02 -22.46
C PRO A 129 12.49 19.65 -21.09
N ILE A 130 11.38 20.40 -20.99
CA ILE A 130 10.90 20.97 -19.73
C ILE A 130 9.97 19.96 -19.04
N PRO A 131 10.29 19.52 -17.82
CA PRO A 131 9.55 18.42 -17.17
C PRO A 131 8.21 18.84 -16.57
N ALA A 132 7.52 19.85 -17.10
CA ALA A 132 6.34 20.46 -16.50
C ALA A 132 5.23 19.44 -16.21
N PHE A 133 4.90 18.59 -17.18
CA PHE A 133 3.82 17.59 -17.02
C PHE A 133 4.23 16.43 -16.11
N ARG A 134 5.50 16.01 -16.16
CA ARG A 134 6.03 15.00 -15.24
C ARG A 134 6.08 15.52 -13.81
N LEU A 135 6.47 16.79 -13.62
CA LEU A 135 6.45 17.46 -12.31
C LEU A 135 5.03 17.55 -11.73
N LEU A 136 4.03 17.80 -12.56
CA LEU A 136 2.64 17.84 -12.12
C LEU A 136 2.21 16.50 -11.50
N ASP A 137 2.64 15.37 -12.07
CA ASP A 137 2.41 14.05 -11.48
C ASP A 137 3.16 13.87 -10.16
N GLN A 138 4.44 14.29 -10.11
CA GLN A 138 5.25 14.21 -8.89
C GLN A 138 4.68 15.07 -7.75
N LEU A 139 4.22 16.27 -8.05
CA LEU A 139 3.54 17.14 -7.08
C LEU A 139 2.30 16.50 -6.46
N SER A 140 1.60 15.65 -7.21
CA SER A 140 0.44 14.93 -6.68
C SER A 140 0.82 13.73 -5.80
N ALA A 141 1.98 13.13 -6.01
CA ALA A 141 2.45 11.96 -5.26
C ALA A 141 3.35 12.34 -4.08
N PHE A 142 4.16 13.38 -4.25
CA PHE A 142 5.21 13.81 -3.32
C PHE A 142 5.18 15.33 -3.11
N PRO A 143 4.06 15.89 -2.60
CA PRO A 143 3.91 17.35 -2.46
C PRO A 143 4.88 18.00 -1.47
N GLN A 144 5.50 17.21 -0.58
CA GLN A 144 6.46 17.70 0.42
C GLN A 144 7.91 17.44 0.03
N ALA A 145 8.15 16.69 -1.06
CA ALA A 145 9.50 16.51 -1.58
C ALA A 145 10.11 17.85 -2.06
N THR A 146 11.41 18.03 -1.90
CA THR A 146 12.10 19.20 -2.45
C THR A 146 12.01 19.20 -3.97
N LEU A 147 12.12 20.39 -4.58
CA LEU A 147 12.13 20.50 -6.04
C LEU A 147 13.25 19.65 -6.66
N GLU A 148 14.40 19.58 -6.02
CA GLU A 148 15.52 18.75 -6.46
C GLU A 148 15.18 17.27 -6.47
N GLU A 149 14.52 16.75 -5.41
CA GLU A 149 14.04 15.37 -5.37
C GLU A 149 13.00 15.11 -6.45
N GLN A 150 12.05 16.02 -6.65
CA GLN A 150 11.02 15.89 -7.68
C GLN A 150 11.62 15.89 -9.10
N LEU A 151 12.60 16.74 -9.38
CA LEU A 151 13.30 16.77 -10.67
C LEU A 151 14.06 15.46 -10.91
N ARG A 152 14.82 14.97 -9.93
CA ARG A 152 15.51 13.67 -10.05
C ARG A 152 14.52 12.51 -10.31
N MET A 153 13.37 12.50 -9.63
CA MET A 153 12.33 11.49 -9.88
C MET A 153 11.75 11.61 -11.30
N THR A 154 11.53 12.81 -11.81
CA THR A 154 11.05 12.99 -13.20
C THR A 154 12.06 12.50 -14.24
N GLU A 155 13.36 12.77 -14.04
CA GLU A 155 14.45 12.29 -14.90
C GLU A 155 14.56 10.75 -14.85
N MET A 156 14.47 10.17 -13.67
CA MET A 156 14.46 8.72 -13.49
C MET A 156 13.29 8.11 -14.26
N LEU A 157 12.07 8.61 -14.07
CA LEU A 157 10.86 8.09 -14.73
C LEU A 157 10.97 8.19 -16.26
N GLN A 158 11.41 9.34 -16.78
CA GLN A 158 11.58 9.56 -18.23
C GLN A 158 12.55 8.54 -18.85
N SER A 159 13.65 8.25 -18.16
CA SER A 159 14.63 7.27 -18.65
C SER A 159 14.16 5.81 -18.48
N THR A 160 13.22 5.59 -17.58
CA THR A 160 12.77 4.23 -17.21
C THR A 160 11.69 3.71 -18.13
N THR A 161 10.76 4.56 -18.58
CA THR A 161 9.59 4.13 -19.36
C THR A 161 9.16 5.22 -20.36
N SER A 162 8.11 4.98 -21.13
CA SER A 162 7.48 5.98 -22.00
C SER A 162 6.21 6.55 -21.39
N GLY A 163 5.78 7.73 -21.86
CA GLY A 163 4.48 8.31 -21.46
C GLY A 163 3.31 7.36 -21.73
N ARG A 164 3.32 6.74 -22.92
CA ARG A 164 2.31 5.75 -23.30
C ARG A 164 2.25 4.56 -22.34
N ASN A 165 3.39 4.01 -21.96
CA ASN A 165 3.43 2.91 -21.00
C ASN A 165 2.98 3.35 -19.62
N THR A 166 3.39 4.52 -19.16
CA THR A 166 2.94 5.11 -17.90
C THR A 166 1.42 5.25 -17.86
N VAL A 167 0.81 5.75 -18.93
CA VAL A 167 -0.65 5.89 -19.03
C VAL A 167 -1.34 4.52 -18.99
N LYS A 168 -0.82 3.51 -19.71
CA LYS A 168 -1.35 2.14 -19.64
C LYS A 168 -1.32 1.61 -18.19
N TYR A 169 -0.20 1.76 -17.50
CA TYR A 169 -0.08 1.36 -16.08
C TYR A 169 -1.09 2.05 -15.20
N PHE A 170 -1.22 3.35 -15.33
CA PHE A 170 -2.15 4.12 -14.52
C PHE A 170 -3.62 3.78 -14.79
N ARG A 171 -3.97 3.46 -16.04
CA ARG A 171 -5.33 2.99 -16.38
C ARG A 171 -5.61 1.63 -15.78
N ALA A 172 -4.76 0.64 -16.05
CA ALA A 172 -4.90 -0.71 -15.51
C ALA A 172 -5.04 -0.70 -13.98
N GLN A 173 -4.19 0.06 -13.31
CA GLN A 173 -4.23 0.20 -11.86
C GLN A 173 -5.53 0.86 -11.34
N SER A 174 -6.06 1.84 -12.07
CA SER A 174 -7.32 2.51 -11.68
C SER A 174 -8.52 1.56 -11.73
N GLU A 175 -8.47 0.55 -12.58
CA GLU A 175 -9.51 -0.45 -12.80
C GLU A 175 -9.32 -1.75 -12.00
N THR A 176 -8.19 -1.88 -11.28
CA THR A 176 -7.89 -3.09 -10.49
C THR A 176 -8.50 -3.01 -9.09
N ASP A 177 -9.14 -4.09 -8.63
CA ASP A 177 -9.56 -4.30 -7.24
C ASP A 177 -9.13 -5.69 -6.75
N VAL A 178 -8.20 -5.71 -5.80
CA VAL A 178 -7.68 -6.92 -5.15
C VAL A 178 -8.18 -7.06 -3.72
N SER A 179 -9.31 -6.44 -3.39
CA SER A 179 -9.89 -6.49 -2.03
C SER A 179 -10.27 -7.92 -1.60
N SER A 180 -10.64 -8.79 -2.52
CA SER A 180 -10.90 -10.20 -2.25
C SER A 180 -9.62 -10.94 -1.91
N GLN A 181 -8.55 -10.75 -2.67
CA GLN A 181 -7.23 -11.35 -2.42
C GLN A 181 -6.64 -10.88 -1.11
N ALA A 182 -6.78 -9.59 -0.77
CA ALA A 182 -6.30 -9.03 0.50
C ALA A 182 -6.81 -9.79 1.73
N ARG A 183 -8.03 -10.34 1.69
CA ARG A 183 -8.61 -11.16 2.78
C ARG A 183 -7.94 -12.52 2.94
N HIS A 184 -7.26 -13.00 1.91
CA HIS A 184 -6.60 -14.31 1.90
C HIS A 184 -5.09 -14.21 2.18
N VAL A 185 -4.54 -13.02 2.37
CA VAL A 185 -3.15 -12.82 2.79
C VAL A 185 -2.97 -13.38 4.20
N GLN A 186 -2.03 -14.31 4.37
CA GLN A 186 -1.78 -15.00 5.65
C GLN A 186 -0.55 -14.45 6.38
N CYS A 187 0.43 -13.93 5.67
CA CYS A 187 1.66 -13.43 6.27
C CYS A 187 1.42 -12.16 7.09
N PRO A 188 2.19 -11.94 8.17
CA PRO A 188 2.24 -10.66 8.85
C PRO A 188 2.51 -9.53 7.85
N THR A 189 1.75 -8.44 7.95
CA THR A 189 1.82 -7.34 6.98
C THR A 189 1.91 -6.00 7.70
N LEU A 190 2.95 -5.21 7.39
CA LEU A 190 3.06 -3.81 7.82
C LEU A 190 2.54 -2.89 6.72
N ILE A 191 1.57 -2.04 7.04
CA ILE A 191 1.01 -1.04 6.13
C ILE A 191 1.34 0.34 6.66
N ALA A 192 2.23 1.07 5.98
CA ALA A 192 2.55 2.46 6.29
C ALA A 192 1.79 3.39 5.34
N HIS A 193 1.08 4.41 5.86
CA HIS A 193 0.26 5.29 5.04
C HIS A 193 0.20 6.71 5.60
N ALA A 194 0.39 7.72 4.75
CA ALA A 194 0.36 9.12 5.15
C ALA A 194 -1.08 9.61 5.43
N ARG A 195 -1.27 10.30 6.56
CA ARG A 195 -2.59 10.80 7.01
C ARG A 195 -3.23 11.78 6.03
N GLU A 196 -2.43 12.59 5.39
CA GLU A 196 -2.88 13.62 4.46
C GLU A 196 -2.47 13.32 3.01
N SER A 197 -2.25 12.04 2.67
CA SER A 197 -1.80 11.65 1.33
C SER A 197 -2.71 12.27 0.25
N ALA A 198 -2.09 13.02 -0.66
CA ALA A 198 -2.82 13.74 -1.70
C ALA A 198 -3.33 12.80 -2.80
N ARG A 199 -2.60 11.73 -3.11
CA ARG A 199 -2.91 10.79 -4.21
C ARG A 199 -3.80 9.63 -3.77
N ILE A 200 -3.47 9.01 -2.64
CA ILE A 200 -4.18 7.84 -2.11
C ILE A 200 -4.80 8.22 -0.76
N PRO A 201 -6.12 8.36 -0.67
CA PRO A 201 -6.77 8.74 0.58
C PRO A 201 -6.39 7.84 1.75
N PHE A 202 -6.20 8.42 2.94
CA PHE A 202 -5.85 7.69 4.17
C PHE A 202 -6.80 6.54 4.47
N ASP A 203 -8.09 6.72 4.15
CA ASP A 203 -9.12 5.69 4.33
C ASP A 203 -8.88 4.43 3.48
N GLU A 204 -8.16 4.54 2.35
CA GLU A 204 -7.79 3.36 1.56
C GLU A 204 -6.69 2.55 2.26
N GLY A 205 -5.75 3.20 2.95
CA GLY A 205 -4.77 2.52 3.82
C GLY A 205 -5.44 1.84 5.01
N CYS A 206 -6.35 2.55 5.70
CA CYS A 206 -7.17 1.99 6.78
C CYS A 206 -8.03 0.81 6.31
N ARG A 207 -8.65 0.95 5.13
CA ARG A 207 -9.43 -0.12 4.51
C ARG A 207 -8.55 -1.35 4.23
N LEU A 208 -7.39 -1.16 3.64
CA LEU A 208 -6.46 -2.25 3.36
C LEU A 208 -6.03 -2.97 4.64
N ALA A 209 -5.71 -2.23 5.70
CA ALA A 209 -5.39 -2.80 7.00
C ALA A 209 -6.57 -3.57 7.61
N GLY A 210 -7.80 -3.13 7.35
CA GLY A 210 -9.01 -3.84 7.75
C GLY A 210 -9.29 -5.13 6.96
N LEU A 211 -8.76 -5.25 5.74
CA LEU A 211 -8.94 -6.42 4.89
C LEU A 211 -7.93 -7.54 5.20
N ILE A 212 -6.67 -7.20 5.44
CA ILE A 212 -5.59 -8.17 5.69
C ILE A 212 -5.63 -8.61 7.16
N PRO A 213 -5.84 -9.91 7.47
CA PRO A 213 -6.06 -10.39 8.84
C PRO A 213 -4.94 -10.07 9.83
N ASN A 214 -3.67 -10.20 9.40
CA ASN A 214 -2.48 -9.99 10.24
C ASN A 214 -1.77 -8.67 9.93
N ALA A 215 -2.52 -7.61 9.60
CA ALA A 215 -1.95 -6.31 9.30
C ALA A 215 -1.70 -5.47 10.56
N GLN A 216 -0.50 -4.90 10.63
CA GLN A 216 -0.15 -3.78 11.48
C GLN A 216 -0.26 -2.50 10.65
N PHE A 217 -0.81 -1.44 11.23
CA PHE A 217 -0.97 -0.16 10.53
C PHE A 217 -0.08 0.91 11.16
N LEU A 218 0.77 1.53 10.35
CA LEU A 218 1.64 2.64 10.74
C LEU A 218 1.15 3.91 10.05
N PRO A 219 0.38 4.75 10.74
CA PRO A 219 0.01 6.05 10.21
C PRO A 219 1.23 6.97 10.22
N LEU A 220 1.49 7.63 9.09
CA LEU A 220 2.59 8.57 8.92
C LEU A 220 2.05 10.00 8.89
N ASP A 221 2.75 10.92 9.54
CA ASP A 221 2.44 12.33 9.39
C ASP A 221 2.99 12.85 8.06
N GLY A 222 2.18 13.62 7.35
CA GLY A 222 2.55 14.20 6.06
C GLY A 222 1.61 13.85 4.92
N LYS A 223 2.03 14.29 3.70
CA LYS A 223 1.21 14.25 2.48
C LYS A 223 1.78 13.36 1.37
N ASP A 224 3.05 13.01 1.47
CA ASP A 224 3.71 12.19 0.45
C ASP A 224 3.16 10.75 0.49
N THR A 225 2.83 10.22 -0.66
CA THR A 225 2.35 8.84 -0.78
C THR A 225 3.41 7.84 -0.27
N VAL A 226 4.67 8.14 -0.56
CA VAL A 226 5.84 7.45 0.00
C VAL A 226 6.81 8.55 0.44
N PRO A 227 7.30 8.57 1.68
CA PRO A 227 8.16 9.65 2.15
C PRO A 227 9.50 9.64 1.44
N THR A 228 9.97 10.84 1.03
CA THR A 228 11.30 11.07 0.46
C THR A 228 12.32 11.34 1.57
N PRO A 229 13.65 11.30 1.29
CA PRO A 229 14.68 11.54 2.30
C PRO A 229 14.54 12.86 3.06
N SER A 230 14.03 13.90 2.42
CA SER A 230 13.79 15.21 3.06
C SER A 230 12.58 15.22 3.98
N ASN A 231 11.68 14.22 3.88
CA ASN A 231 10.48 14.11 4.71
C ASN A 231 10.80 13.43 6.06
N PRO A 232 10.44 14.02 7.22
CA PRO A 232 10.67 13.41 8.54
C PRO A 232 10.11 11.98 8.67
N ALA A 233 9.00 11.66 7.98
CA ALA A 233 8.42 10.31 7.97
C ALA A 233 9.30 9.26 7.30
N PHE A 234 10.35 9.66 6.55
CA PHE A 234 11.27 8.72 5.88
C PHE A 234 11.97 7.82 6.90
N ARG A 235 12.56 8.39 7.93
CA ARG A 235 13.23 7.61 8.99
C ARG A 235 12.25 6.73 9.75
N VAL A 236 11.06 7.25 10.05
CA VAL A 236 10.01 6.47 10.72
C VAL A 236 9.66 5.20 9.93
N VAL A 237 9.48 5.33 8.62
CA VAL A 237 9.19 4.18 7.73
C VAL A 237 10.37 3.21 7.65
N VAL A 238 11.60 3.71 7.48
CA VAL A 238 12.80 2.84 7.40
C VAL A 238 12.96 2.04 8.68
N ASP A 239 12.93 2.71 9.84
CA ASP A 239 13.17 2.07 11.13
C ASP A 239 12.06 1.07 11.48
N ALA A 240 10.79 1.44 11.27
CA ALA A 240 9.66 0.54 11.48
C ALA A 240 9.69 -0.68 10.55
N THR A 241 10.08 -0.48 9.29
CA THR A 241 10.20 -1.60 8.33
C THR A 241 11.35 -2.53 8.70
N ARG A 242 12.49 -1.99 9.09
CA ARG A 242 13.64 -2.79 9.57
C ARG A 242 13.27 -3.60 10.80
N ALA A 243 12.65 -2.97 11.82
CA ALA A 243 12.19 -3.63 13.03
C ALA A 243 11.20 -4.76 12.67
N PHE A 244 10.17 -4.45 11.89
CA PHE A 244 9.17 -5.43 11.47
C PHE A 244 9.78 -6.63 10.73
N LEU A 245 10.76 -6.41 9.85
CA LEU A 245 11.42 -7.46 9.12
C LEU A 245 12.38 -8.29 10.00
N GLN A 246 12.95 -7.72 11.10
CA GLN A 246 13.87 -8.40 12.00
C GLN A 246 13.17 -9.26 13.05
N GLU A 247 11.96 -8.86 13.48
CA GLU A 247 11.24 -9.55 14.54
C GLU A 247 10.77 -10.94 14.10
N GLY A 248 11.21 -11.96 14.83
CA GLY A 248 10.48 -13.22 14.88
C GLY A 248 9.25 -13.03 15.77
N ASP A 249 8.08 -13.42 15.33
CA ASP A 249 6.77 -13.31 15.99
C ASP A 249 6.62 -12.22 17.05
N LEU A 250 6.00 -11.11 16.66
CA LEU A 250 5.70 -9.99 17.56
C LEU A 250 4.69 -10.39 18.63
N GLY A 251 5.19 -10.60 19.83
CA GLY A 251 4.38 -10.50 21.03
C GLY A 251 3.86 -9.07 21.18
N SER A 252 2.57 -8.91 21.30
CA SER A 252 1.83 -7.66 21.40
C SER A 252 2.34 -6.72 22.49
N ALA A 253 2.84 -5.54 22.11
CA ALA A 253 2.89 -4.41 23.02
C ALA A 253 1.57 -3.66 22.95
N GLY A 254 0.64 -3.99 23.84
CA GLY A 254 -0.67 -3.34 23.92
C GLY A 254 -0.56 -1.95 24.55
N ASN A 255 -0.98 -0.93 23.82
CA ASN A 255 -1.49 0.31 24.42
C ASN A 255 -3.02 0.27 24.35
N GLY A 256 -3.68 0.24 25.51
CA GLY A 256 -5.14 0.14 25.60
C GLY A 256 -5.84 1.28 24.85
N LEU A 257 -7.06 1.01 24.38
CA LEU A 257 -7.89 1.92 23.58
C LEU A 257 -8.17 3.30 24.19
N GLY A 258 -7.87 3.50 25.47
CA GLY A 258 -8.14 4.78 26.19
C GLY A 258 -9.63 5.15 26.31
N VAL A 259 -10.55 4.24 25.91
CA VAL A 259 -12.00 4.44 25.95
C VAL A 259 -12.69 3.25 26.62
N HIS A 260 -13.82 3.54 27.31
CA HIS A 260 -14.59 2.50 28.01
C HIS A 260 -15.61 1.88 27.06
N LEU A 261 -15.32 0.64 26.61
CA LEU A 261 -16.26 -0.18 25.87
C LEU A 261 -17.03 -1.12 26.83
N THR A 262 -18.30 -1.34 26.55
CA THR A 262 -19.02 -2.45 27.22
C THR A 262 -18.42 -3.79 26.79
N PRO A 263 -18.60 -4.87 27.57
CA PRO A 263 -18.12 -6.20 27.17
C PRO A 263 -18.53 -6.59 25.75
N ARG A 264 -19.78 -6.28 25.38
CA ARG A 264 -20.33 -6.63 24.08
C ARG A 264 -19.76 -5.78 22.94
N GLU A 265 -19.52 -4.50 23.18
CA GLU A 265 -18.82 -3.63 22.23
C GLU A 265 -17.36 -4.08 22.04
N GLY A 266 -16.70 -4.53 23.11
CA GLY A 266 -15.37 -5.11 23.08
C GLY A 266 -15.30 -6.38 22.20
N GLU A 267 -16.24 -7.31 22.38
CA GLU A 267 -16.33 -8.52 21.56
C GLU A 267 -16.57 -8.19 20.07
N VAL A 268 -17.48 -7.26 19.78
CA VAL A 268 -17.75 -6.83 18.41
C VAL A 268 -16.51 -6.16 17.79
N LEU A 269 -15.84 -5.29 18.54
CA LEU A 269 -14.63 -4.59 18.06
C LEU A 269 -13.47 -5.58 17.85
N GLU A 270 -13.30 -6.57 18.72
CA GLU A 270 -12.32 -7.66 18.57
C GLU A 270 -12.52 -8.42 17.26
N LEU A 271 -13.75 -8.84 16.97
CA LEU A 271 -14.07 -9.55 15.73
C LEU A 271 -13.97 -8.65 14.50
N MET A 272 -14.29 -7.35 14.62
CA MET A 272 -14.03 -6.36 13.57
C MET A 272 -12.54 -6.26 13.29
N ALA A 273 -11.71 -6.20 14.32
CA ALA A 273 -10.25 -6.12 14.21
C ALA A 273 -9.63 -7.36 13.56
N GLN A 274 -10.28 -8.52 13.71
CA GLN A 274 -9.95 -9.77 12.99
C GLN A 274 -10.38 -9.76 11.52
N GLY A 275 -11.09 -8.72 11.07
CA GLY A 275 -11.49 -8.54 9.66
C GLY A 275 -12.85 -9.17 9.32
N LEU A 276 -13.63 -9.67 10.29
CA LEU A 276 -14.94 -10.25 10.05
C LEU A 276 -15.94 -9.17 9.63
N ASP A 277 -16.83 -9.48 8.69
CA ASP A 277 -17.96 -8.61 8.34
C ASP A 277 -19.13 -8.75 9.33
N ASN A 278 -20.19 -7.94 9.17
CA ASN A 278 -21.32 -7.95 10.13
C ASN A 278 -22.07 -9.28 10.17
N LEU A 279 -22.15 -9.97 9.03
CA LEU A 279 -22.82 -11.28 8.95
C LEU A 279 -22.00 -12.35 9.70
N GLN A 280 -20.69 -12.35 9.52
CA GLN A 280 -19.76 -13.24 10.20
C GLN A 280 -19.73 -12.97 11.71
N ILE A 281 -19.72 -11.69 12.12
CA ILE A 281 -19.80 -11.30 13.54
C ILE A 281 -21.13 -11.74 14.14
N ALA A 282 -22.22 -11.54 13.42
CA ALA A 282 -23.55 -11.99 13.85
C ALA A 282 -23.59 -13.50 14.07
N ALA A 283 -23.07 -14.27 13.12
CA ALA A 283 -22.97 -15.74 13.24
C ALA A 283 -22.10 -16.16 14.44
N HIS A 284 -20.94 -15.50 14.63
CA HIS A 284 -20.00 -15.81 15.71
C HIS A 284 -20.57 -15.52 17.11
N LEU A 285 -21.33 -14.45 17.23
CA LEU A 285 -21.89 -13.98 18.51
C LEU A 285 -23.33 -14.43 18.78
N GLY A 286 -23.95 -15.19 17.87
CA GLY A 286 -25.34 -15.60 17.97
C GLY A 286 -26.34 -14.43 17.94
N LEU A 287 -26.05 -13.41 17.13
CA LEU A 287 -26.85 -12.19 16.99
C LEU A 287 -27.47 -12.05 15.62
N SER A 288 -28.38 -11.07 15.47
CA SER A 288 -28.78 -10.59 14.15
C SER A 288 -27.77 -9.57 13.62
N GLU A 289 -27.64 -9.47 12.29
CA GLU A 289 -26.80 -8.45 11.65
C GLU A 289 -27.23 -7.02 12.03
N LYS A 290 -28.54 -6.79 12.25
CA LYS A 290 -29.07 -5.53 12.75
C LYS A 290 -28.54 -5.22 14.15
N THR A 291 -28.47 -6.21 15.02
CA THR A 291 -27.93 -6.06 16.38
C THR A 291 -26.45 -5.72 16.35
N VAL A 292 -25.67 -6.36 15.47
CA VAL A 292 -24.25 -6.04 15.28
C VAL A 292 -24.09 -4.59 14.83
N ARG A 293 -24.86 -4.10 13.87
CA ARG A 293 -24.85 -2.69 13.44
C ARG A 293 -25.15 -1.72 14.60
N ASN A 294 -26.10 -2.08 15.47
CA ASN A 294 -26.43 -1.25 16.63
C ASN A 294 -25.29 -1.16 17.65
N HIS A 295 -24.39 -2.14 17.72
CA HIS A 295 -23.18 -2.07 18.56
C HIS A 295 -22.05 -1.29 17.86
N ILE A 296 -21.96 -1.34 16.53
CA ILE A 296 -20.90 -0.65 15.77
C ILE A 296 -21.01 0.88 15.89
N THR A 297 -22.22 1.43 15.84
CA THR A 297 -22.41 2.90 15.94
C THR A 297 -21.83 3.47 17.24
N PRO A 298 -22.20 2.98 18.44
CA PRO A 298 -21.60 3.44 19.70
C PRO A 298 -20.08 3.20 19.77
N ILE A 299 -19.56 2.14 19.13
CA ILE A 299 -18.12 1.90 19.08
C ILE A 299 -17.43 3.02 18.30
N PHE A 300 -17.98 3.43 17.14
CA PHE A 300 -17.40 4.52 16.35
C PHE A 300 -17.43 5.84 17.11
N ASP A 301 -18.53 6.15 17.79
CA ASP A 301 -18.66 7.35 18.62
C ASP A 301 -17.61 7.36 19.75
N LYS A 302 -17.48 6.27 20.51
CA LYS A 302 -16.52 6.14 21.60
C LYS A 302 -15.06 6.20 21.10
N LEU A 303 -14.78 5.61 19.97
CA LEU A 303 -13.46 5.66 19.35
C LEU A 303 -13.21 6.99 18.61
N SER A 304 -14.20 7.89 18.50
CA SER A 304 -14.12 9.12 17.72
C SER A 304 -13.63 8.86 16.28
N VAL A 305 -14.28 7.92 15.61
CA VAL A 305 -14.00 7.54 14.22
C VAL A 305 -15.29 7.55 13.40
N ASP A 306 -15.18 7.77 12.11
CA ASP A 306 -16.28 7.92 11.17
C ASP A 306 -16.51 6.70 10.25
N ASN A 307 -15.59 5.72 10.28
CA ASN A 307 -15.72 4.53 9.46
C ASN A 307 -15.08 3.29 10.10
N ARG A 308 -15.46 2.12 9.53
CA ARG A 308 -15.02 0.81 10.00
C ARG A 308 -13.49 0.63 9.92
N GLY A 309 -12.86 1.09 8.85
CA GLY A 309 -11.42 0.97 8.67
C GLY A 309 -10.64 1.65 9.78
N ARG A 310 -11.02 2.88 10.13
CA ARG A 310 -10.41 3.63 11.24
C ARG A 310 -10.65 2.98 12.60
N ALA A 311 -11.84 2.39 12.81
CA ALA A 311 -12.13 1.65 14.03
C ALA A 311 -11.22 0.41 14.17
N ILE A 312 -11.04 -0.35 13.09
CA ILE A 312 -10.15 -1.52 13.05
C ILE A 312 -8.69 -1.12 13.32
N VAL A 313 -8.23 -0.02 12.71
CA VAL A 313 -6.87 0.49 12.95
C VAL A 313 -6.66 0.81 14.42
N LYS A 314 -7.53 1.62 15.03
CA LYS A 314 -7.46 1.93 16.47
C LYS A 314 -7.51 0.70 17.36
N ALA A 315 -8.35 -0.28 17.01
CA ALA A 315 -8.46 -1.54 17.74
C ALA A 315 -7.13 -2.32 17.68
N ARG A 316 -6.51 -2.40 16.50
CA ARG A 316 -5.24 -3.11 16.31
C ARG A 316 -4.06 -2.38 16.95
N GLU A 317 -4.01 -1.06 16.90
CA GLU A 317 -3.04 -0.24 17.65
C GLU A 317 -3.13 -0.50 19.17
N ALA A 318 -4.33 -0.83 19.65
CA ALA A 318 -4.57 -1.22 21.04
C ALA A 318 -4.39 -2.72 21.34
N GLY A 319 -3.92 -3.51 20.36
CA GLY A 319 -3.64 -4.94 20.53
C GLY A 319 -4.84 -5.88 20.34
N LEU A 320 -5.98 -5.36 19.85
CA LEU A 320 -7.14 -6.19 19.52
C LEU A 320 -7.01 -6.85 18.14
N GLY A 321 -7.68 -7.98 17.93
CA GLY A 321 -7.76 -8.68 16.66
C GLY A 321 -6.52 -9.50 16.28
N LEU A 322 -5.51 -9.53 17.13
CA LEU A 322 -4.34 -10.39 16.93
C LEU A 322 -4.71 -11.83 17.32
N ARG A 323 -4.55 -12.79 16.41
CA ARG A 323 -4.71 -14.21 16.76
C ARG A 323 -3.65 -14.56 17.81
N ARG A 324 -4.09 -14.87 19.02
CA ARG A 324 -3.21 -15.55 19.98
C ARG A 324 -2.98 -16.96 19.41
N ALA A 325 -1.71 -17.27 19.12
CA ALA A 325 -1.29 -18.60 18.70
C ALA A 325 -1.59 -19.62 19.80
#